data_4b19a70fa946ca707a8c876368ef96c0
#
_entry.id   4b19a70fa946ca707a8c876368ef96c0
#
_cell.length_a   1.000
_cell.length_b   1.000
_cell.length_c   1.000
_cell.angle_alpha   90.00
_cell.angle_beta   90.00
_cell.angle_gamma   90.00
#
_symmetry.space_group_name_H-M   'P 1'
#
loop_
_entity.id
_entity.type
_entity.pdbx_description
1 polymer ?
#
loop_
_entity_poly.entity_id
_entity_poly.type
_entity_poly.pdbx_seq_one_letter_code
_entity_poly.pdbx_strand_id
1 'polypeptide(L)'
;EELQFPTTTPKETLKKTADFFAKFKNLKAIGIGSFGPIDVDLKSKTYGYITTTPKPNWSNVDVVGTLKKRLDVPIYFTTDVNSSAYGEVYARNNRGENIETLVYYTIGTGIGAGVIQRGEFIGGTSHPEMGHVYVCKHPIDVANNFDGVCPFHKGCLEGLAAGPSLEARTGVRGEHIDISSDVWDIQASYIAQAAIQATLTFRPEKIVFGGGVMAQNHMVERVHRKFEELLNGYVPTPPVKDFIVTPAVDNNGSATLGNYVLAKSLVQ
;
A
#
# COMPACT_ATOMS: atom_id res chain seq x y z
N GLU A 1 -11.99 -20.83 3.90
CA GLU A 1 -11.11 -20.98 5.07
C GLU A 1 -10.09 -19.84 5.09
N GLU A 2 -9.72 -19.40 6.29
CA GLU A 2 -8.68 -18.40 6.54
C GLU A 2 -7.61 -18.99 7.47
N LEU A 3 -6.35 -18.62 7.23
CA LEU A 3 -5.22 -18.97 8.08
C LEU A 3 -4.30 -17.74 8.22
N GLN A 4 -4.14 -17.26 9.44
CA GLN A 4 -3.22 -16.17 9.77
C GLN A 4 -2.04 -16.70 10.58
N PHE A 5 -0.82 -16.29 10.20
CA PHE A 5 0.40 -16.62 10.91
C PHE A 5 1.49 -15.56 10.67
N PRO A 6 2.44 -15.41 11.60
CA PRO A 6 3.55 -14.48 11.44
C PRO A 6 4.43 -14.83 10.24
N THR A 7 4.87 -13.81 9.52
CA THR A 7 5.92 -13.96 8.50
C THR A 7 7.27 -14.08 9.19
N THR A 8 7.79 -15.30 9.24
CA THR A 8 9.08 -15.66 9.87
C THR A 8 10.16 -15.85 8.79
N THR A 9 10.89 -16.97 8.80
CA THR A 9 11.84 -17.27 7.73
C THR A 9 11.12 -17.63 6.43
N PRO A 10 11.73 -17.40 5.25
CA PRO A 10 11.14 -17.80 3.96
C PRO A 10 10.74 -19.28 3.92
N LYS A 11 11.63 -20.15 4.37
CA LYS A 11 11.41 -21.60 4.37
C LYS A 11 10.17 -21.99 5.18
N GLU A 12 10.02 -21.45 6.36
CA GLU A 12 8.89 -21.75 7.24
C GLU A 12 7.59 -21.15 6.71
N THR A 13 7.63 -19.85 6.35
CA THR A 13 6.47 -19.13 5.84
C THR A 13 5.93 -19.75 4.56
N LEU A 14 6.79 -19.97 3.55
CA LEU A 14 6.37 -20.55 2.27
C LEU A 14 5.93 -22.00 2.41
N LYS A 15 6.54 -22.77 3.34
CA LYS A 15 6.05 -24.10 3.66
C LYS A 15 4.64 -24.08 4.23
N LYS A 16 4.36 -23.24 5.23
CA LYS A 16 3.02 -23.09 5.83
C LYS A 16 1.98 -22.67 4.79
N THR A 17 2.34 -21.71 3.93
CA THR A 17 1.49 -21.26 2.83
C THR A 17 1.15 -22.40 1.88
N ALA A 18 2.16 -23.15 1.43
CA ALA A 18 1.95 -24.28 0.52
C ALA A 18 1.12 -25.39 1.19
N ASP A 19 1.38 -25.72 2.46
CA ASP A 19 0.63 -26.73 3.22
C ASP A 19 -0.84 -26.34 3.40
N PHE A 20 -1.13 -25.05 3.55
CA PHE A 20 -2.51 -24.56 3.62
C PHE A 20 -3.24 -24.75 2.28
N PHE A 21 -2.66 -24.29 1.17
CA PHE A 21 -3.29 -24.40 -0.14
C PHE A 21 -3.39 -25.85 -0.65
N ALA A 22 -2.45 -26.72 -0.31
CA ALA A 22 -2.47 -28.14 -0.69
C ALA A 22 -3.67 -28.93 -0.14
N LYS A 23 -4.39 -28.39 0.85
CA LYS A 23 -5.63 -28.99 1.36
C LYS A 23 -6.80 -28.91 0.38
N PHE A 24 -6.76 -27.98 -0.57
CA PHE A 24 -7.85 -27.71 -1.48
C PHE A 24 -7.68 -28.48 -2.79
N LYS A 25 -8.37 -29.60 -2.94
CA LYS A 25 -8.28 -30.49 -4.11
C LYS A 25 -8.67 -29.81 -5.44
N ASN A 26 -9.52 -28.79 -5.38
CA ASN A 26 -10.04 -28.06 -6.55
C ASN A 26 -9.41 -26.66 -6.68
N LEU A 27 -8.21 -26.44 -6.14
CA LEU A 27 -7.48 -25.19 -6.33
C LEU A 27 -7.21 -24.98 -7.82
N LYS A 28 -7.54 -23.78 -8.34
CA LYS A 28 -7.39 -23.45 -9.76
C LYS A 28 -6.28 -22.43 -10.02
N ALA A 29 -6.10 -21.47 -9.13
CA ALA A 29 -5.07 -20.44 -9.20
C ALA A 29 -4.83 -19.84 -7.82
N ILE A 30 -3.73 -19.14 -7.66
CA ILE A 30 -3.38 -18.39 -6.45
C ILE A 30 -3.02 -16.96 -6.81
N GLY A 31 -3.52 -15.98 -6.07
CA GLY A 31 -3.06 -14.60 -6.10
C GLY A 31 -2.22 -14.30 -4.86
N ILE A 32 -1.08 -13.65 -5.07
CA ILE A 32 -0.15 -13.29 -4.01
C ILE A 32 0.15 -11.80 -4.07
N GLY A 33 -0.22 -11.09 -3.00
CA GLY A 33 0.26 -9.75 -2.71
C GLY A 33 1.36 -9.81 -1.68
N SER A 34 2.57 -9.44 -2.06
CA SER A 34 3.76 -9.52 -1.20
C SER A 34 4.25 -8.13 -0.80
N PHE A 35 4.90 -8.04 0.36
CA PHE A 35 5.76 -6.91 0.63
C PHE A 35 6.92 -6.90 -0.36
N GLY A 36 7.48 -5.70 -0.59
CA GLY A 36 8.51 -5.52 -1.61
C GLY A 36 9.87 -5.07 -1.08
N PRO A 37 10.75 -4.62 -1.98
CA PRO A 37 10.57 -4.68 -3.45
C PRO A 37 10.53 -6.09 -4.04
N ILE A 38 9.74 -6.26 -5.11
CA ILE A 38 9.56 -7.55 -5.79
C ILE A 38 9.80 -7.43 -7.30
N ASP A 39 10.15 -8.53 -7.93
CA ASP A 39 10.24 -8.61 -9.38
C ASP A 39 8.93 -9.13 -9.98
N VAL A 40 8.24 -8.24 -10.70
CA VAL A 40 6.96 -8.52 -11.38
C VAL A 40 7.10 -8.57 -12.91
N ASP A 41 8.31 -8.37 -13.46
CA ASP A 41 8.54 -8.47 -14.89
C ASP A 41 8.51 -9.93 -15.35
N LEU A 42 7.48 -10.30 -16.10
CA LEU A 42 7.30 -11.66 -16.66
C LEU A 42 8.46 -12.10 -17.55
N LYS A 43 9.27 -11.18 -18.07
CA LYS A 43 10.45 -11.47 -18.92
C LYS A 43 11.72 -11.65 -18.10
N SER A 44 11.69 -11.28 -16.83
CA SER A 44 12.84 -11.38 -15.93
C SER A 44 13.10 -12.83 -15.52
N LYS A 45 14.38 -13.17 -15.38
CA LYS A 45 14.82 -14.46 -14.82
C LYS A 45 14.47 -14.62 -13.32
N THR A 46 14.22 -13.52 -12.66
CA THR A 46 13.88 -13.43 -11.24
C THR A 46 12.41 -13.03 -11.01
N TYR A 47 11.56 -13.19 -12.03
CA TYR A 47 10.12 -13.02 -11.85
C TYR A 47 9.60 -13.86 -10.67
N GLY A 48 8.86 -13.22 -9.78
CA GLY A 48 8.32 -13.87 -8.59
C GLY A 48 9.23 -13.88 -7.36
N TYR A 49 10.35 -13.15 -7.43
CA TYR A 49 11.26 -12.96 -6.29
C TYR A 49 10.91 -11.74 -5.47
N ILE A 50 11.12 -11.83 -4.16
CA ILE A 50 11.38 -10.65 -3.34
C ILE A 50 12.84 -10.30 -3.58
N THR A 51 13.13 -9.07 -3.99
CA THR A 51 14.46 -8.62 -4.36
C THR A 51 15.25 -8.08 -3.17
N THR A 52 15.61 -6.82 -3.17
CA THR A 52 16.29 -6.18 -2.03
C THR A 52 15.24 -5.68 -1.04
N THR A 53 15.20 -6.23 0.15
CA THR A 53 14.23 -5.85 1.20
C THR A 53 14.94 -5.65 2.54
N PRO A 54 14.51 -4.70 3.38
CA PRO A 54 15.03 -4.58 4.75
C PRO A 54 14.56 -5.72 5.67
N LYS A 55 13.61 -6.56 5.23
CA LYS A 55 13.10 -7.67 6.04
C LYS A 55 14.17 -8.78 6.15
N PRO A 56 14.61 -9.15 7.35
CA PRO A 56 15.67 -10.13 7.54
C PRO A 56 15.39 -11.47 6.85
N ASN A 57 16.39 -11.98 6.13
CA ASN A 57 16.37 -13.28 5.43
C ASN A 57 15.44 -13.35 4.19
N TRP A 58 14.80 -12.25 3.76
CA TRP A 58 13.87 -12.26 2.65
C TRP A 58 14.44 -11.70 1.34
N SER A 59 15.67 -11.16 1.35
CA SER A 59 16.31 -10.69 0.11
C SER A 59 16.62 -11.85 -0.84
N ASN A 60 16.31 -11.65 -2.12
CA ASN A 60 16.52 -12.60 -3.21
C ASN A 60 15.80 -13.97 -3.00
N VAL A 61 14.59 -13.94 -2.44
CA VAL A 61 13.79 -15.14 -2.19
C VAL A 61 12.86 -15.41 -3.36
N ASP A 62 13.00 -16.58 -3.99
CA ASP A 62 12.07 -17.10 -5.00
C ASP A 62 10.76 -17.56 -4.33
N VAL A 63 9.76 -16.68 -4.31
CA VAL A 63 8.43 -16.97 -3.75
C VAL A 63 7.62 -17.83 -4.70
N VAL A 64 7.49 -17.40 -5.95
CA VAL A 64 6.64 -18.07 -6.95
C VAL A 64 7.17 -19.44 -7.29
N GLY A 65 8.47 -19.58 -7.59
CA GLY A 65 9.05 -20.88 -7.93
C GLY A 65 9.04 -21.87 -6.75
N THR A 66 9.20 -21.37 -5.52
CA THR A 66 9.11 -22.22 -4.32
C THR A 66 7.69 -22.77 -4.13
N LEU A 67 6.67 -21.95 -4.35
CA LEU A 67 5.27 -22.40 -4.25
C LEU A 67 4.87 -23.31 -5.41
N LYS A 68 5.29 -23.01 -6.64
CA LYS A 68 5.02 -23.83 -7.84
C LYS A 68 5.60 -25.23 -7.74
N LYS A 69 6.70 -25.45 -7.01
CA LYS A 69 7.24 -26.80 -6.76
C LYS A 69 6.29 -27.71 -5.98
N ARG A 70 5.31 -27.14 -5.28
CA ARG A 70 4.38 -27.88 -4.41
C ARG A 70 2.92 -27.75 -4.82
N LEU A 71 2.58 -26.71 -5.57
CA LEU A 71 1.23 -26.36 -5.98
C LEU A 71 1.23 -26.18 -7.50
N ASP A 72 0.68 -27.16 -8.21
CA ASP A 72 0.64 -27.15 -9.67
C ASP A 72 -0.56 -26.35 -10.19
N VAL A 73 -0.51 -25.03 -9.94
CA VAL A 73 -1.54 -24.07 -10.36
C VAL A 73 -0.90 -22.75 -10.80
N PRO A 74 -1.54 -21.99 -11.69
CA PRO A 74 -1.12 -20.63 -12.02
C PRO A 74 -1.05 -19.74 -10.77
N ILE A 75 -0.05 -18.85 -10.73
CA ILE A 75 0.13 -17.90 -9.63
C ILE A 75 0.23 -16.50 -10.21
N TYR A 76 -0.65 -15.60 -9.78
CA TYR A 76 -0.51 -14.16 -9.98
C TYR A 76 0.31 -13.58 -8.83
N PHE A 77 1.36 -12.81 -9.16
CA PHE A 77 2.26 -12.25 -8.17
C PHE A 77 2.38 -10.74 -8.33
N THR A 78 2.09 -10.01 -7.28
CA THR A 78 2.20 -8.54 -7.24
C THR A 78 2.48 -8.05 -5.81
N THR A 79 2.54 -6.72 -5.61
CA THR A 79 2.66 -6.16 -4.26
C THR A 79 1.33 -6.22 -3.50
N ASP A 80 1.39 -6.21 -2.17
CA ASP A 80 0.23 -6.11 -1.30
C ASP A 80 -0.59 -4.83 -1.56
N VAL A 81 0.09 -3.71 -1.84
CA VAL A 81 -0.57 -2.44 -2.16
C VAL A 81 -1.20 -2.43 -3.56
N ASN A 82 -0.60 -3.08 -4.56
CA ASN A 82 -1.22 -3.30 -5.86
C ASN A 82 -2.48 -4.16 -5.73
N SER A 83 -2.37 -5.24 -4.95
CA SER A 83 -3.54 -6.08 -4.65
C SER A 83 -4.64 -5.27 -3.97
N SER A 84 -4.28 -4.41 -3.01
CA SER A 84 -5.24 -3.53 -2.33
C SER A 84 -5.90 -2.55 -3.30
N ALA A 85 -5.14 -1.91 -4.18
CA ALA A 85 -5.69 -1.01 -5.20
C ALA A 85 -6.69 -1.73 -6.12
N TYR A 86 -6.33 -2.94 -6.58
CA TYR A 86 -7.20 -3.73 -7.44
C TYR A 86 -8.47 -4.19 -6.73
N GLY A 87 -8.35 -4.60 -5.47
CA GLY A 87 -9.48 -4.96 -4.62
C GLY A 87 -10.44 -3.79 -4.38
N GLU A 88 -9.91 -2.58 -4.17
CA GLU A 88 -10.72 -1.36 -4.04
C GLU A 88 -11.47 -1.02 -5.31
N VAL A 89 -10.81 -1.07 -6.48
CA VAL A 89 -11.48 -0.87 -7.78
C VAL A 89 -12.60 -1.89 -7.95
N TYR A 90 -12.33 -3.17 -7.70
CA TYR A 90 -13.34 -4.22 -7.83
C TYR A 90 -14.53 -4.03 -6.87
N ALA A 91 -14.25 -3.76 -5.59
CA ALA A 91 -15.30 -3.57 -4.58
C ALA A 91 -16.20 -2.38 -4.90
N ARG A 92 -15.61 -1.26 -5.33
CA ARG A 92 -16.32 -0.03 -5.64
C ARG A 92 -17.13 -0.14 -6.94
N ASN A 93 -16.57 -0.77 -7.98
CA ASN A 93 -17.28 -0.99 -9.23
C ASN A 93 -18.47 -1.94 -9.06
N ASN A 94 -18.36 -2.93 -8.16
CA ASN A 94 -19.51 -3.76 -7.78
C ASN A 94 -20.61 -2.97 -7.03
N ARG A 95 -20.30 -1.77 -6.52
CA ARG A 95 -21.27 -0.84 -5.93
C ARG A 95 -21.72 0.25 -6.92
N GLY A 96 -21.28 0.19 -8.19
CA GLY A 96 -21.67 1.10 -9.26
C GLY A 96 -20.86 2.39 -9.35
N GLU A 97 -19.67 2.47 -8.77
CA GLU A 97 -18.83 3.69 -8.79
C GLU A 97 -18.12 3.92 -10.15
N ASN A 98 -17.92 2.90 -10.99
CA ASN A 98 -17.29 2.97 -12.31
C ASN A 98 -15.89 3.60 -12.31
N ILE A 99 -15.01 3.12 -11.46
CA ILE A 99 -13.65 3.62 -11.29
C ILE A 99 -12.71 2.86 -12.23
N GLU A 100 -11.92 3.58 -13.01
CA GLU A 100 -10.87 3.05 -13.90
C GLU A 100 -9.46 3.42 -13.41
N THR A 101 -9.32 4.58 -12.74
CA THR A 101 -8.04 5.06 -12.22
C THR A 101 -8.15 5.33 -10.72
N LEU A 102 -7.38 4.59 -9.93
CA LEU A 102 -7.38 4.68 -8.48
C LEU A 102 -5.95 4.60 -7.96
N VAL A 103 -5.64 5.42 -6.95
CA VAL A 103 -4.40 5.33 -6.18
C VAL A 103 -4.73 4.86 -4.77
N TYR A 104 -4.11 3.78 -4.34
CA TYR A 104 -4.19 3.26 -2.99
C TYR A 104 -2.88 3.49 -2.25
N TYR A 105 -2.95 4.07 -1.08
CA TYR A 105 -1.82 4.14 -0.15
C TYR A 105 -2.11 3.32 1.09
N THR A 106 -1.13 2.58 1.58
CA THR A 106 -1.12 2.08 2.96
C THR A 106 -0.16 2.92 3.79
N ILE A 107 -0.61 3.42 4.95
CA ILE A 107 0.21 4.21 5.88
C ILE A 107 0.19 3.50 7.24
N GLY A 108 1.24 2.76 7.50
CA GLY A 108 1.42 1.94 8.70
C GLY A 108 2.86 2.00 9.21
N THR A 109 3.51 0.87 9.38
CA THR A 109 4.94 0.78 9.72
C THR A 109 5.82 1.39 8.61
N GLY A 110 5.40 1.25 7.36
CA GLY A 110 5.96 1.93 6.19
C GLY A 110 4.84 2.59 5.40
N ILE A 111 5.20 3.15 4.23
CA ILE A 111 4.25 3.69 3.25
C ILE A 111 4.47 3.02 1.90
N GLY A 112 3.48 2.31 1.43
CA GLY A 112 3.43 1.77 0.07
C GLY A 112 2.26 2.33 -0.71
N ALA A 113 2.33 2.26 -2.05
CA ALA A 113 1.23 2.66 -2.91
C ALA A 113 1.05 1.70 -4.09
N GLY A 114 -0.22 1.43 -4.42
CA GLY A 114 -0.62 0.74 -5.64
C GLY A 114 -1.44 1.67 -6.51
N VAL A 115 -1.20 1.62 -7.82
CA VAL A 115 -1.90 2.48 -8.77
C VAL A 115 -2.51 1.64 -9.88
N ILE A 116 -3.82 1.81 -10.06
CA ILE A 116 -4.54 1.33 -11.23
C ILE A 116 -4.80 2.53 -12.13
N GLN A 117 -4.47 2.42 -13.39
CA GLN A 117 -4.77 3.43 -14.40
C GLN A 117 -5.44 2.76 -15.61
N ARG A 118 -6.68 3.16 -15.88
CA ARG A 118 -7.50 2.55 -16.95
C ARG A 118 -7.62 1.03 -16.83
N GLY A 119 -7.80 0.55 -15.59
CA GLY A 119 -7.93 -0.87 -15.29
C GLY A 119 -6.62 -1.66 -15.19
N GLU A 120 -5.48 -1.04 -15.53
CA GLU A 120 -4.17 -1.70 -15.54
C GLU A 120 -3.25 -1.19 -14.43
N PHE A 121 -2.34 -2.04 -13.95
CA PHE A 121 -1.26 -1.60 -13.06
C PHE A 121 -0.29 -0.69 -13.79
N ILE A 122 0.15 0.37 -13.14
CA ILE A 122 1.26 1.16 -13.66
C ILE A 122 2.61 0.57 -13.26
N GLY A 123 3.60 0.82 -14.08
CA GLY A 123 4.98 0.39 -13.92
C GLY A 123 5.47 -0.28 -15.20
N GLY A 124 6.72 -0.08 -15.53
CA GLY A 124 7.35 -0.69 -16.72
C GLY A 124 8.31 -1.81 -16.33
N THR A 125 9.33 -1.47 -15.54
CA THR A 125 10.36 -2.41 -15.09
C THR A 125 10.05 -3.00 -13.70
N SER A 126 9.16 -2.36 -12.95
CA SER A 126 8.77 -2.75 -11.60
C SER A 126 7.50 -2.02 -11.19
N HIS A 127 7.14 -2.10 -9.92
CA HIS A 127 6.00 -1.41 -9.31
C HIS A 127 6.41 -0.03 -8.75
N PRO A 128 5.45 0.91 -8.55
CA PRO A 128 5.73 2.20 -7.94
C PRO A 128 6.21 2.09 -6.49
N GLU A 129 7.15 2.96 -6.12
CA GLU A 129 7.64 3.13 -4.75
C GLU A 129 7.30 4.54 -4.23
N MET A 130 6.02 4.90 -4.30
CA MET A 130 5.54 6.25 -3.99
C MET A 130 5.67 6.64 -2.50
N GLY A 131 5.91 5.68 -1.61
CA GLY A 131 6.26 5.96 -0.22
C GLY A 131 7.61 6.64 -0.05
N HIS A 132 8.50 6.53 -1.06
CA HIS A 132 9.85 7.08 -1.00
C HIS A 132 10.05 8.38 -1.81
N VAL A 133 8.96 8.99 -2.28
CA VAL A 133 9.04 10.32 -2.92
C VAL A 133 9.43 11.40 -1.92
N TYR A 134 10.13 12.42 -2.38
CA TYR A 134 10.44 13.58 -1.55
C TYR A 134 9.21 14.47 -1.38
N VAL A 135 9.08 15.04 -0.19
CA VAL A 135 8.02 15.98 0.20
C VAL A 135 8.63 17.22 0.85
N CYS A 136 7.91 18.33 0.82
CA CYS A 136 8.32 19.54 1.51
C CYS A 136 8.18 19.35 3.03
N LYS A 137 9.26 19.56 3.77
CA LYS A 137 9.24 19.47 5.23
C LYS A 137 8.30 20.49 5.86
N HIS A 138 7.53 20.03 6.82
CA HIS A 138 6.68 20.91 7.64
C HIS A 138 7.55 21.87 8.46
N PRO A 139 7.17 23.15 8.62
CA PRO A 139 7.96 24.14 9.35
C PRO A 139 8.34 23.72 10.78
N ILE A 140 7.46 23.02 11.48
CA ILE A 140 7.73 22.49 12.84
C ILE A 140 8.84 21.44 12.80
N ASP A 141 8.85 20.54 11.81
CA ASP A 141 9.92 19.55 11.64
C ASP A 141 11.26 20.21 11.30
N VAL A 142 11.23 21.27 10.50
CA VAL A 142 12.43 22.09 10.22
C VAL A 142 12.97 22.73 11.52
N ALA A 143 12.09 23.37 12.29
CA ALA A 143 12.46 24.03 13.55
C ALA A 143 13.03 23.05 14.60
N ASN A 144 12.52 21.82 14.61
CA ASN A 144 12.94 20.75 15.53
C ASN A 144 14.09 19.89 14.98
N ASN A 145 14.64 20.21 13.80
CA ASN A 145 15.67 19.41 13.13
C ASN A 145 15.27 17.95 12.95
N PHE A 146 13.97 17.68 12.74
CA PHE A 146 13.50 16.34 12.47
C PHE A 146 13.73 15.96 11.01
N ASP A 147 14.61 15.02 10.75
CA ASP A 147 15.02 14.61 9.40
C ASP A 147 14.22 13.44 8.82
N GLY A 148 13.38 12.80 9.64
CA GLY A 148 12.65 11.59 9.26
C GLY A 148 13.37 10.31 9.65
N VAL A 149 12.66 9.19 9.54
CA VAL A 149 13.08 7.88 10.06
C VAL A 149 13.41 6.84 8.97
N CYS A 150 13.23 7.16 7.70
CA CYS A 150 13.56 6.22 6.61
C CYS A 150 15.07 5.93 6.59
N PRO A 151 15.49 4.66 6.61
CA PRO A 151 16.91 4.30 6.65
C PRO A 151 17.66 4.68 5.35
N PHE A 152 16.95 4.83 4.23
CA PHE A 152 17.54 5.15 2.92
C PHE A 152 17.56 6.65 2.62
N HIS A 153 16.43 7.34 2.84
CA HIS A 153 16.21 8.72 2.37
C HIS A 153 15.94 9.69 3.51
N LYS A 154 15.85 9.23 4.76
CA LYS A 154 15.42 10.01 5.93
C LYS A 154 14.12 10.78 5.68
N GLY A 155 14.16 11.88 4.94
CA GLY A 155 13.08 12.84 4.71
C GLY A 155 12.18 12.56 3.49
N CYS A 156 12.07 11.33 3.02
CA CYS A 156 11.01 10.94 2.07
C CYS A 156 9.64 10.86 2.77
N LEU A 157 8.58 10.67 2.01
CA LEU A 157 7.21 10.56 2.55
C LEU A 157 7.11 9.51 3.66
N GLU A 158 7.66 8.32 3.47
CA GLU A 158 7.68 7.28 4.51
C GLU A 158 8.44 7.73 5.75
N GLY A 159 9.62 8.32 5.57
CA GLY A 159 10.43 8.81 6.70
C GLY A 159 9.75 9.88 7.54
N LEU A 160 8.85 10.65 6.93
CA LEU A 160 8.16 11.76 7.57
C LEU A 160 6.72 11.45 7.99
N ALA A 161 6.07 10.45 7.37
CA ALA A 161 4.64 10.20 7.56
C ALA A 161 4.25 8.75 7.91
N ALA A 162 5.19 7.80 8.01
CA ALA A 162 4.87 6.47 8.52
C ALA A 162 4.69 6.46 10.05
N GLY A 163 4.05 5.43 10.59
CA GLY A 163 3.83 5.29 12.04
C GLY A 163 5.06 5.52 12.92
N PRO A 164 6.24 4.96 12.58
CA PRO A 164 7.48 5.22 13.34
C PRO A 164 7.88 6.71 13.41
N SER A 165 7.50 7.53 12.45
CA SER A 165 7.77 8.98 12.49
C SER A 165 6.98 9.71 13.58
N LEU A 166 5.78 9.21 13.90
CA LEU A 166 4.98 9.71 15.03
C LEU A 166 5.69 9.43 16.35
N GLU A 167 6.12 8.18 16.54
CA GLU A 167 6.85 7.78 17.75
C GLU A 167 8.17 8.54 17.89
N ALA A 168 8.91 8.74 16.80
CA ALA A 168 10.15 9.51 16.81
C ALA A 168 9.97 11.00 17.15
N ARG A 169 8.81 11.60 16.83
CA ARG A 169 8.48 12.99 17.20
C ARG A 169 7.99 13.15 18.64
N THR A 170 7.25 12.16 19.14
CA THR A 170 6.47 12.31 20.38
C THR A 170 6.99 11.45 21.53
N GLY A 171 7.82 10.45 21.22
CA GLY A 171 8.26 9.44 22.20
C GLY A 171 7.22 8.37 22.51
N VAL A 172 6.02 8.44 21.88
CA VAL A 172 4.95 7.44 22.09
C VAL A 172 4.39 6.95 20.76
N ARG A 173 3.89 5.73 20.76
CA ARG A 173 3.28 5.13 19.56
C ARG A 173 1.97 5.85 19.20
N GLY A 174 1.66 5.93 17.89
CA GLY A 174 0.49 6.65 17.39
C GLY A 174 -0.82 6.32 18.09
N GLU A 175 -1.02 5.06 18.50
CA GLU A 175 -2.22 4.61 19.22
C GLU A 175 -2.38 5.24 20.62
N HIS A 176 -1.33 5.84 21.15
CA HIS A 176 -1.31 6.48 22.48
C HIS A 176 -1.19 8.01 22.42
N ILE A 177 -1.12 8.57 21.21
CA ILE A 177 -1.05 10.03 21.04
C ILE A 177 -2.45 10.62 21.19
N ASP A 178 -2.56 11.66 22.03
CA ASP A 178 -3.82 12.39 22.19
C ASP A 178 -4.31 12.92 20.84
N ILE A 179 -5.60 12.79 20.57
CA ILE A 179 -6.23 13.23 19.33
C ILE A 179 -6.09 14.74 19.08
N SER A 180 -5.97 15.54 20.15
CA SER A 180 -5.78 17.00 20.09
C SER A 180 -4.35 17.41 19.78
N SER A 181 -3.39 16.48 19.73
CA SER A 181 -1.99 16.79 19.47
C SER A 181 -1.76 17.36 18.07
N ASP A 182 -0.98 18.43 17.99
CA ASP A 182 -0.60 19.08 16.73
C ASP A 182 0.18 18.17 15.79
N VAL A 183 0.79 17.10 16.30
CA VAL A 183 1.53 16.12 15.48
C VAL A 183 0.65 15.50 14.41
N TRP A 184 -0.65 15.39 14.66
CA TRP A 184 -1.60 14.86 13.68
C TRP A 184 -1.81 15.80 12.48
N ASP A 185 -1.71 17.12 12.68
CA ASP A 185 -1.77 18.07 11.58
C ASP A 185 -0.46 18.08 10.77
N ILE A 186 0.69 17.87 11.42
CA ILE A 186 1.97 17.63 10.73
C ILE A 186 1.84 16.36 9.86
N GLN A 187 1.36 15.29 10.44
CA GLN A 187 1.13 14.00 9.75
C GLN A 187 0.20 14.18 8.54
N ALA A 188 -0.94 14.83 8.74
CA ALA A 188 -1.92 15.09 7.69
C ALA A 188 -1.35 15.95 6.55
N SER A 189 -0.46 16.89 6.84
CA SER A 189 0.17 17.74 5.82
C SER A 189 1.06 16.93 4.86
N TYR A 190 1.79 15.94 5.36
CA TYR A 190 2.58 15.04 4.51
C TYR A 190 1.70 14.10 3.68
N ILE A 191 0.65 13.55 4.28
CA ILE A 191 -0.30 12.67 3.58
C ILE A 191 -1.05 13.46 2.49
N ALA A 192 -1.41 14.71 2.76
CA ALA A 192 -2.01 15.60 1.76
C ALA A 192 -1.06 15.89 0.59
N GLN A 193 0.25 16.04 0.83
CA GLN A 193 1.23 16.17 -0.26
C GLN A 193 1.28 14.92 -1.14
N ALA A 194 1.17 13.72 -0.56
CA ALA A 194 1.04 12.48 -1.34
C ALA A 194 -0.23 12.48 -2.20
N ALA A 195 -1.36 12.93 -1.64
CA ALA A 195 -2.60 13.08 -2.40
C ALA A 195 -2.47 14.11 -3.54
N ILE A 196 -1.80 15.25 -3.31
CA ILE A 196 -1.50 16.24 -4.35
C ILE A 196 -0.67 15.64 -5.47
N GLN A 197 0.41 14.93 -5.15
CA GLN A 197 1.27 14.29 -6.14
C GLN A 197 0.47 13.27 -6.97
N ALA A 198 -0.33 12.42 -6.34
CA ALA A 198 -1.19 11.47 -7.02
C ALA A 198 -2.21 12.17 -7.92
N THR A 199 -2.85 13.23 -7.43
CA THR A 199 -3.82 14.03 -8.19
C THR A 199 -3.20 14.65 -9.43
N LEU A 200 -2.05 15.27 -9.31
CA LEU A 200 -1.40 15.98 -10.41
C LEU A 200 -0.73 15.04 -11.42
N THR A 201 -0.37 13.83 -11.00
CA THR A 201 0.34 12.86 -11.85
C THR A 201 -0.61 11.92 -12.59
N PHE A 202 -1.59 11.34 -11.87
CA PHE A 202 -2.45 10.27 -12.42
C PHE A 202 -3.87 10.72 -12.73
N ARG A 203 -4.33 11.85 -12.18
CA ARG A 203 -5.71 12.34 -12.33
C ARG A 203 -6.74 11.25 -11.98
N PRO A 204 -6.62 10.59 -10.82
CA PRO A 204 -7.47 9.46 -10.49
C PRO A 204 -8.91 9.91 -10.19
N GLU A 205 -9.87 9.00 -10.34
CA GLU A 205 -11.23 9.19 -9.84
C GLU A 205 -11.29 9.10 -8.31
N LYS A 206 -10.32 8.38 -7.71
CA LYS A 206 -10.31 8.17 -6.26
C LYS A 206 -8.91 7.92 -5.71
N ILE A 207 -8.64 8.45 -4.52
CA ILE A 207 -7.45 8.15 -3.71
C ILE A 207 -7.92 7.49 -2.43
N VAL A 208 -7.39 6.29 -2.15
CA VAL A 208 -7.74 5.51 -0.96
C VAL A 208 -6.54 5.48 -0.02
N PHE A 209 -6.74 5.89 1.23
CA PHE A 209 -5.73 5.80 2.26
C PHE A 209 -6.13 4.76 3.31
N GLY A 210 -5.38 3.65 3.36
CA GLY A 210 -5.48 2.60 4.37
C GLY A 210 -4.28 2.58 5.32
N GLY A 211 -4.20 1.52 6.12
CA GLY A 211 -3.15 1.32 7.11
C GLY A 211 -3.44 1.93 8.48
N GLY A 212 -2.64 1.55 9.49
CA GLY A 212 -2.92 1.86 10.89
C GLY A 212 -2.96 3.34 11.25
N VAL A 213 -2.18 4.19 10.54
CA VAL A 213 -2.22 5.64 10.75
C VAL A 213 -3.56 6.21 10.29
N MET A 214 -4.07 5.75 9.16
CA MET A 214 -5.33 6.22 8.60
C MET A 214 -6.57 5.58 9.25
N ALA A 215 -6.39 4.53 10.01
CA ALA A 215 -7.45 3.93 10.83
C ALA A 215 -7.88 4.82 12.02
N GLN A 216 -7.10 5.87 12.33
CA GLN A 216 -7.52 6.90 13.27
C GLN A 216 -8.65 7.74 12.67
N ASN A 217 -9.84 7.67 13.26
CA ASN A 217 -11.07 8.27 12.71
C ASN A 217 -10.98 9.74 12.33
N HIS A 218 -10.10 10.49 13.01
CA HIS A 218 -9.92 11.93 12.76
C HIS A 218 -8.96 12.24 11.59
N MET A 219 -8.20 11.25 11.09
CA MET A 219 -7.11 11.52 10.13
C MET A 219 -7.64 11.91 8.75
N VAL A 220 -8.67 11.25 8.26
CA VAL A 220 -9.17 11.52 6.91
C VAL A 220 -9.65 12.97 6.76
N GLU A 221 -10.35 13.49 7.78
CA GLU A 221 -10.82 14.89 7.76
C GLU A 221 -9.67 15.91 7.83
N ARG A 222 -8.60 15.59 8.58
CA ARG A 222 -7.39 16.43 8.61
C ARG A 222 -6.69 16.44 7.25
N VAL A 223 -6.61 15.28 6.60
CA VAL A 223 -6.05 15.16 5.25
C VAL A 223 -6.91 15.94 4.23
N HIS A 224 -8.24 15.86 4.29
CA HIS A 224 -9.15 16.64 3.44
C HIS A 224 -8.83 18.14 3.53
N ARG A 225 -8.81 18.68 4.74
CA ARG A 225 -8.53 20.11 4.97
C ARG A 225 -7.16 20.51 4.40
N LYS A 226 -6.13 19.70 4.68
CA LYS A 226 -4.77 19.99 4.19
C LYS A 226 -4.64 19.82 2.69
N PHE A 227 -5.34 18.90 2.10
CA PHE A 227 -5.38 18.71 0.65
C PHE A 227 -6.02 19.93 -0.06
N GLU A 228 -7.16 20.40 0.41
CA GLU A 228 -7.82 21.59 -0.17
C GLU A 228 -6.95 22.84 -0.02
N GLU A 229 -6.33 23.01 1.15
CA GLU A 229 -5.38 24.11 1.40
C GLU A 229 -4.20 24.08 0.41
N LEU A 230 -3.56 22.90 0.20
CA LEU A 230 -2.40 22.76 -0.66
C LEU A 230 -2.75 22.78 -2.15
N LEU A 231 -3.89 22.19 -2.54
CA LEU A 231 -4.35 22.20 -3.93
C LEU A 231 -4.73 23.61 -4.38
N ASN A 232 -5.25 24.42 -3.45
CA ASN A 232 -5.59 25.83 -3.64
C ASN A 232 -6.39 26.10 -4.92
N GLY A 233 -7.28 25.18 -5.29
CA GLY A 233 -8.13 25.32 -6.49
C GLY A 233 -7.39 25.22 -7.82
N TYR A 234 -6.13 24.78 -7.84
CA TYR A 234 -5.32 24.73 -9.08
C TYR A 234 -5.93 23.83 -10.18
N VAL A 235 -6.47 22.69 -9.80
CA VAL A 235 -7.17 21.79 -10.73
C VAL A 235 -8.50 21.34 -10.15
N PRO A 236 -9.52 21.09 -10.99
CA PRO A 236 -10.77 20.52 -10.51
C PRO A 236 -10.59 19.08 -10.06
N THR A 237 -11.24 18.72 -8.95
CA THR A 237 -11.35 17.37 -8.40
C THR A 237 -12.83 17.09 -8.08
N PRO A 238 -13.22 15.82 -7.90
CA PRO A 238 -14.47 15.51 -7.22
C PRO A 238 -14.51 16.16 -5.82
N PRO A 239 -15.69 16.27 -5.18
CA PRO A 239 -15.76 16.70 -3.78
C PRO A 239 -14.78 15.91 -2.92
N VAL A 240 -13.99 16.57 -2.07
CA VAL A 240 -12.86 15.95 -1.38
C VAL A 240 -13.25 14.71 -0.58
N LYS A 241 -14.45 14.70 0.01
CA LYS A 241 -14.99 13.57 0.78
C LYS A 241 -15.29 12.33 -0.08
N ASP A 242 -15.56 12.53 -1.36
CA ASP A 242 -15.79 11.46 -2.32
C ASP A 242 -14.52 11.07 -3.06
N PHE A 243 -13.52 11.95 -3.08
CA PHE A 243 -12.26 11.80 -3.80
C PHE A 243 -11.17 11.13 -2.95
N ILE A 244 -10.97 11.59 -1.71
CA ILE A 244 -10.00 11.04 -0.76
C ILE A 244 -10.78 10.26 0.29
N VAL A 245 -10.61 8.94 0.31
CA VAL A 245 -11.46 8.05 1.11
C VAL A 245 -10.63 7.00 1.86
N THR A 246 -11.26 6.34 2.82
CA THR A 246 -10.73 5.13 3.47
C THR A 246 -11.14 3.88 2.69
N PRO A 247 -10.54 2.70 2.95
CA PRO A 247 -10.87 1.46 2.26
C PRO A 247 -12.37 1.12 2.33
N ALA A 248 -12.91 0.65 1.20
CA ALA A 248 -14.29 0.16 1.10
C ALA A 248 -14.45 -1.28 1.59
N VAL A 249 -13.35 -2.01 1.74
CA VAL A 249 -13.32 -3.40 2.23
C VAL A 249 -12.83 -3.40 3.67
N ASP A 250 -13.66 -3.91 4.56
CA ASP A 250 -13.38 -3.97 5.99
C ASP A 250 -12.20 -4.89 6.34
N ASN A 251 -11.69 -4.74 7.55
CA ASN A 251 -10.68 -5.63 8.14
C ASN A 251 -9.40 -5.81 7.29
N ASN A 252 -8.96 -4.75 6.61
CA ASN A 252 -7.81 -4.80 5.72
C ASN A 252 -7.96 -5.80 4.55
N GLY A 253 -9.20 -6.10 4.17
CA GLY A 253 -9.55 -7.13 3.21
C GLY A 253 -9.29 -6.78 1.75
N SER A 254 -8.96 -5.51 1.43
CA SER A 254 -8.76 -5.04 0.04
C SER A 254 -7.71 -5.87 -0.69
N ALA A 255 -6.56 -6.16 -0.05
CA ALA A 255 -5.51 -6.99 -0.64
C ALA A 255 -5.97 -8.43 -0.89
N THR A 256 -6.69 -9.02 0.05
CA THR A 256 -7.23 -10.39 -0.10
C THR A 256 -8.24 -10.47 -1.25
N LEU A 257 -9.14 -9.49 -1.34
CA LEU A 257 -10.09 -9.39 -2.44
C LEU A 257 -9.38 -9.20 -3.78
N GLY A 258 -8.41 -8.29 -3.85
CA GLY A 258 -7.61 -8.07 -5.06
C GLY A 258 -6.87 -9.32 -5.51
N ASN A 259 -6.20 -10.01 -4.60
CA ASN A 259 -5.53 -11.27 -4.90
C ASN A 259 -6.50 -12.35 -5.41
N TYR A 260 -7.70 -12.43 -4.84
CA TYR A 260 -8.72 -13.34 -5.33
C TYR A 260 -9.14 -13.03 -6.77
N VAL A 261 -9.40 -11.75 -7.07
CA VAL A 261 -9.83 -11.35 -8.42
C VAL A 261 -8.71 -11.55 -9.44
N LEU A 262 -7.47 -11.22 -9.09
CA LEU A 262 -6.29 -11.43 -9.92
C LEU A 262 -6.02 -12.93 -10.16
N ALA A 263 -6.19 -13.78 -9.15
CA ALA A 263 -6.10 -15.22 -9.33
C ALA A 263 -7.18 -15.74 -10.28
N LYS A 264 -8.41 -15.25 -10.14
CA LYS A 264 -9.54 -15.65 -10.99
C LYS A 264 -9.30 -15.31 -12.46
N SER A 265 -8.65 -14.19 -12.77
CA SER A 265 -8.32 -13.80 -14.15
C SER A 265 -7.39 -14.79 -14.88
N LEU A 266 -6.63 -15.62 -14.15
CA LEU A 266 -5.73 -16.63 -14.74
C LEU A 266 -6.46 -17.89 -15.23
N VAL A 267 -7.73 -18.06 -14.92
CA VAL A 267 -8.52 -19.27 -15.19
C VAL A 267 -9.85 -18.98 -15.92
N GLN A 268 -10.06 -17.75 -16.32
CA GLN A 268 -11.12 -17.32 -17.23
C GLN A 268 -10.60 -17.33 -18.66
#